data_131253e81a78c66ad0f23938220b1e44
#
_entry.id   131253e81a78c66ad0f23938220b1e44
#
_cell.length_a   1.000
_cell.length_b   1.000
_cell.length_c   1.000
_cell.angle_alpha   90.00
_cell.angle_beta   90.00
_cell.angle_gamma   90.00
#
_symmetry.space_group_name_H-M   'P 1'
#
loop_
_entity.id
_entity.type
_entity.pdbx_description
1 polymer ?
#
loop_
_entity_poly.entity_id
_entity_poly.type
_entity_poly.pdbx_seq_one_letter_code
_entity_poly.pdbx_strand_id
1 'polypeptide(L)'
;MANTGSWELAAQKLDQYDSIVIFHHVRPDGDCLGSQFGLRELLRVNYPHKKVYAIGDNCGLFSNFLEFDFDEVPSDEVLKKSLGVVVDANQKDRIFMREVLDKNLFAETLRIDHHPNEDDLDKVSVWLEEQRIAAAEMIAELAFQKDWKITEKAANYVFLGIVTDSGRFQFSDTSARTHELASYLYKNNLNPEKVYLGLAQTSLEDLKAQSALMSSLKTNGQVAYIQIDYKSTIALGKQPNDMARPNMIGNIKGYPIWLSFNEEQSGKIRVEFRSNGPIVRNVALKWGGGGHDRASGCMISTFDDVEKIVADCNEEVIRWQKEIKE
;
A
#
# COMPACT_ATOMS: atom_id res chain seq x y z
N MET A 1 20.57 -5.62 3.73
CA MET A 1 19.22 -5.53 4.26
C MET A 1 19.14 -6.55 5.40
N ALA A 2 18.79 -6.12 6.58
CA ALA A 2 18.83 -6.99 7.76
C ALA A 2 17.40 -7.47 8.04
N ASN A 3 17.19 -8.79 7.99
CA ASN A 3 15.96 -9.39 8.52
C ASN A 3 16.00 -9.28 10.04
N THR A 4 14.89 -8.89 10.64
CA THR A 4 14.72 -8.82 12.09
C THR A 4 13.57 -9.74 12.51
N GLY A 5 13.85 -10.70 13.40
CA GLY A 5 12.88 -11.72 13.78
C GLY A 5 12.67 -12.77 12.68
N SER A 6 11.64 -13.57 12.83
CA SER A 6 11.31 -14.64 11.89
C SER A 6 9.84 -15.06 11.99
N TRP A 7 9.38 -15.86 11.04
CA TRP A 7 8.03 -16.43 11.09
C TRP A 7 7.80 -17.29 12.35
N GLU A 8 8.84 -17.97 12.86
CA GLU A 8 8.75 -18.74 14.11
C GLU A 8 8.46 -17.85 15.31
N LEU A 9 9.12 -16.67 15.38
CA LEU A 9 8.81 -15.68 16.42
C LEU A 9 7.36 -15.22 16.35
N ALA A 10 6.90 -14.86 15.15
CA ALA A 10 5.50 -14.45 14.94
C ALA A 10 4.54 -15.60 15.32
N ALA A 11 4.79 -16.82 14.87
CA ALA A 11 4.01 -18.00 15.21
C ALA A 11 3.96 -18.21 16.73
N GLN A 12 5.10 -18.16 17.41
CA GLN A 12 5.17 -18.29 18.87
C GLN A 12 4.30 -17.26 19.58
N LYS A 13 4.35 -15.98 19.15
CA LYS A 13 3.53 -14.91 19.74
C LYS A 13 2.04 -15.13 19.47
N LEU A 14 1.67 -15.48 18.25
CA LEU A 14 0.28 -15.77 17.89
C LEU A 14 -0.25 -17.02 18.63
N ASP A 15 0.57 -18.03 18.86
CA ASP A 15 0.18 -19.23 19.63
C ASP A 15 -0.02 -18.92 21.12
N GLN A 16 0.77 -18.02 21.69
CA GLN A 16 0.79 -17.70 23.14
C GLN A 16 -0.49 -17.00 23.63
N TYR A 17 -1.14 -16.18 22.81
CA TYR A 17 -2.25 -15.33 23.23
C TYR A 17 -3.60 -15.83 22.71
N ASP A 18 -4.61 -15.93 23.59
CA ASP A 18 -5.99 -16.30 23.21
C ASP A 18 -6.80 -15.11 22.67
N SER A 19 -6.31 -13.90 22.85
CA SER A 19 -6.93 -12.68 22.31
C SER A 19 -5.89 -11.89 21.50
N ILE A 20 -6.26 -11.54 20.25
CA ILE A 20 -5.38 -10.89 19.28
C ILE A 20 -6.14 -9.75 18.63
N VAL A 21 -5.53 -8.55 18.59
CA VAL A 21 -6.09 -7.36 17.94
C VAL A 21 -5.13 -6.92 16.84
N ILE A 22 -5.62 -6.89 15.60
CA ILE A 22 -4.81 -6.62 14.40
C ILE A 22 -5.13 -5.23 13.89
N PHE A 23 -4.09 -4.42 13.71
CA PHE A 23 -4.13 -3.06 13.21
C PHE A 23 -3.65 -2.99 11.76
N HIS A 24 -4.19 -2.04 11.01
CA HIS A 24 -3.73 -1.67 9.68
C HIS A 24 -3.28 -0.20 9.63
N HIS A 25 -2.69 0.23 8.51
CA HIS A 25 -2.24 1.62 8.37
C HIS A 25 -3.36 2.56 7.88
N VAL A 26 -3.18 3.87 8.11
CA VAL A 26 -4.04 4.92 7.56
C VAL A 26 -3.99 4.91 6.02
N ARG A 27 -5.11 5.23 5.36
CA ARG A 27 -5.26 5.14 3.88
C ARG A 27 -4.97 3.73 3.39
N PRO A 28 -5.78 2.76 3.82
CA PRO A 28 -5.51 1.35 3.58
C PRO A 28 -5.43 1.02 2.10
N ASP A 29 -4.48 0.18 1.77
CA ASP A 29 -4.31 -0.42 0.46
C ASP A 29 -4.61 -1.93 0.47
N GLY A 30 -4.29 -2.61 -0.62
CA GLY A 30 -4.58 -4.04 -0.73
C GLY A 30 -3.70 -4.91 0.15
N ASP A 31 -2.46 -4.48 0.44
CA ASP A 31 -1.56 -5.26 1.29
C ASP A 31 -1.95 -5.16 2.76
N CYS A 32 -2.15 -3.97 3.29
CA CYS A 32 -2.52 -3.84 4.69
C CYS A 32 -3.88 -4.50 5.02
N LEU A 33 -4.88 -4.36 4.15
CA LEU A 33 -6.17 -5.03 4.33
C LEU A 33 -6.06 -6.55 4.10
N GLY A 34 -5.30 -6.95 3.10
CA GLY A 34 -5.05 -8.35 2.77
C GLY A 34 -4.33 -9.09 3.89
N SER A 35 -3.30 -8.48 4.46
CA SER A 35 -2.55 -9.04 5.59
C SER A 35 -3.38 -9.05 6.88
N GLN A 36 -4.11 -7.97 7.21
CA GLN A 36 -4.94 -7.88 8.40
C GLN A 36 -6.07 -8.93 8.39
N PHE A 37 -6.90 -8.91 7.36
CA PHE A 37 -8.06 -9.81 7.26
C PHE A 37 -7.63 -11.24 6.93
N GLY A 38 -6.57 -11.42 6.15
CA GLY A 38 -5.97 -12.72 5.89
C GLY A 38 -5.51 -13.40 7.17
N LEU A 39 -4.73 -12.69 8.00
CA LEU A 39 -4.29 -13.20 9.31
C LEU A 39 -5.47 -13.50 10.23
N ARG A 40 -6.47 -12.60 10.32
CA ARG A 40 -7.67 -12.83 11.12
C ARG A 40 -8.39 -14.12 10.74
N GLU A 41 -8.68 -14.31 9.45
CA GLU A 41 -9.41 -15.49 8.97
C GLU A 41 -8.60 -16.78 9.15
N LEU A 42 -7.29 -16.74 8.92
CA LEU A 42 -6.40 -17.87 9.17
C LEU A 42 -6.41 -18.27 10.65
N LEU A 43 -6.29 -17.30 11.55
CA LEU A 43 -6.32 -17.57 12.99
C LEU A 43 -7.69 -18.08 13.45
N ARG A 44 -8.79 -17.51 12.98
CA ARG A 44 -10.16 -17.95 13.35
C ARG A 44 -10.43 -19.39 12.93
N VAL A 45 -9.95 -19.83 11.76
CA VAL A 45 -10.20 -21.18 11.27
C VAL A 45 -9.30 -22.23 11.92
N ASN A 46 -8.05 -21.87 12.25
CA ASN A 46 -7.08 -22.80 12.83
C ASN A 46 -7.09 -22.82 14.36
N TYR A 47 -7.58 -21.75 14.98
CA TYR A 47 -7.67 -21.59 16.44
C TYR A 47 -9.06 -21.08 16.85
N PRO A 48 -10.13 -21.88 16.71
CA PRO A 48 -11.51 -21.42 16.91
C PRO A 48 -11.82 -20.98 18.35
N HIS A 49 -10.93 -21.28 19.31
CA HIS A 49 -11.05 -20.81 20.71
C HIS A 49 -10.50 -19.40 20.90
N LYS A 50 -9.64 -18.90 19.98
CA LYS A 50 -9.06 -17.55 20.09
C LYS A 50 -10.06 -16.47 19.65
N LYS A 51 -9.97 -15.33 20.32
CA LYS A 51 -10.70 -14.12 19.95
C LYS A 51 -9.80 -13.23 19.09
N VAL A 52 -10.07 -13.14 17.81
CA VAL A 52 -9.25 -12.37 16.87
C VAL A 52 -10.07 -11.23 16.29
N TYR A 53 -9.56 -10.02 16.45
CA TYR A 53 -10.21 -8.76 16.06
C TYR A 53 -9.37 -8.07 14.99
N ALA A 54 -9.97 -7.72 13.86
CA ALA A 54 -9.42 -6.78 12.89
C ALA A 54 -10.12 -5.44 13.09
N ILE A 55 -9.45 -4.49 13.72
CA ILE A 55 -10.04 -3.18 14.02
C ILE A 55 -9.68 -2.16 12.94
N GLY A 56 -10.60 -1.26 12.67
CA GLY A 56 -10.43 -0.26 11.62
C GLY A 56 -11.76 0.25 11.11
N ASP A 57 -11.67 0.96 9.99
CA ASP A 57 -12.87 1.33 9.24
C ASP A 57 -12.56 1.43 7.75
N ASN A 58 -12.78 1.88 6.87
CA ASN A 58 -12.50 2.22 5.47
C ASN A 58 -11.68 1.17 4.68
N CYS A 59 -12.37 0.49 3.80
CA CYS A 59 -11.77 -0.48 2.85
C CYS A 59 -11.61 0.11 1.43
N GLY A 60 -11.96 1.37 1.22
CA GLY A 60 -11.91 1.99 -0.11
C GLY A 60 -12.65 1.17 -1.17
N LEU A 61 -12.04 1.05 -2.34
CA LEU A 61 -12.61 0.32 -3.47
C LEU A 61 -12.68 -1.20 -3.26
N PHE A 62 -11.92 -1.75 -2.33
CA PHE A 62 -11.83 -3.19 -2.11
C PHE A 62 -13.13 -3.78 -1.57
N SER A 63 -13.94 -2.97 -0.84
CA SER A 63 -15.28 -3.37 -0.36
C SER A 63 -16.28 -3.68 -1.48
N ASN A 64 -15.99 -3.30 -2.72
CA ASN A 64 -16.87 -3.60 -3.85
C ASN A 64 -16.85 -5.08 -4.25
N PHE A 65 -15.81 -5.83 -3.85
CA PHE A 65 -15.66 -7.23 -4.27
C PHE A 65 -15.21 -8.19 -3.16
N LEU A 66 -14.70 -7.68 -2.05
CA LEU A 66 -14.42 -8.46 -0.84
C LEU A 66 -15.16 -7.84 0.36
N GLU A 67 -15.56 -8.69 1.30
CA GLU A 67 -16.25 -8.26 2.52
C GLU A 67 -15.23 -7.98 3.61
N PHE A 68 -15.16 -6.74 4.08
CA PHE A 68 -14.28 -6.32 5.17
C PHE A 68 -15.12 -5.92 6.39
N ASP A 69 -15.45 -6.91 7.21
CA ASP A 69 -16.22 -6.70 8.44
C ASP A 69 -15.24 -6.38 9.57
N PHE A 70 -15.00 -5.11 9.83
CA PHE A 70 -14.18 -4.70 10.97
C PHE A 70 -14.88 -5.06 12.30
N ASP A 71 -14.06 -5.51 13.23
CA ASP A 71 -14.52 -5.82 14.58
C ASP A 71 -14.51 -4.54 15.45
N GLU A 72 -15.39 -4.48 16.44
CA GLU A 72 -15.36 -3.42 17.44
C GLU A 72 -14.08 -3.54 18.29
N VAL A 73 -13.56 -2.38 18.76
CA VAL A 73 -12.42 -2.36 19.68
C VAL A 73 -12.81 -3.06 20.98
N PRO A 74 -12.07 -4.09 21.41
CA PRO A 74 -12.38 -4.77 22.65
C PRO A 74 -12.22 -3.85 23.88
N SER A 75 -12.86 -4.21 24.98
CA SER A 75 -12.72 -3.47 26.23
C SER A 75 -11.25 -3.48 26.75
N ASP A 76 -10.90 -2.48 27.55
CA ASP A 76 -9.57 -2.37 28.14
C ASP A 76 -9.15 -3.62 28.94
N GLU A 77 -10.10 -4.32 29.56
CA GLU A 77 -9.87 -5.59 30.27
C GLU A 77 -9.42 -6.72 29.32
N VAL A 78 -9.95 -6.73 28.09
CA VAL A 78 -9.54 -7.67 27.04
C VAL A 78 -8.20 -7.27 26.47
N LEU A 79 -7.98 -5.98 26.20
CA LEU A 79 -6.70 -5.47 25.65
C LEU A 79 -5.51 -5.84 26.55
N LYS A 80 -5.65 -5.77 27.88
CA LYS A 80 -4.60 -6.15 28.84
C LYS A 80 -4.14 -7.60 28.75
N LYS A 81 -4.92 -8.46 28.12
CA LYS A 81 -4.61 -9.89 27.94
C LYS A 81 -4.37 -10.24 26.47
N SER A 82 -4.38 -9.23 25.59
CA SER A 82 -4.29 -9.41 24.13
C SER A 82 -2.88 -9.14 23.63
N LEU A 83 -2.55 -9.82 22.53
CA LEU A 83 -1.47 -9.43 21.63
C LEU A 83 -2.01 -8.35 20.67
N GLY A 84 -1.37 -7.18 20.63
CA GLY A 84 -1.56 -6.23 19.53
C GLY A 84 -0.68 -6.64 18.35
N VAL A 85 -1.25 -6.73 17.15
CA VAL A 85 -0.49 -7.05 15.94
C VAL A 85 -0.62 -5.89 14.97
N VAL A 86 0.51 -5.30 14.59
CA VAL A 86 0.58 -4.27 13.55
C VAL A 86 1.07 -4.93 12.28
N VAL A 87 0.29 -4.86 11.20
CA VAL A 87 0.69 -5.36 9.89
C VAL A 87 0.96 -4.20 8.95
N ASP A 88 1.99 -4.33 8.12
CA ASP A 88 2.27 -3.42 7.00
C ASP A 88 2.45 -1.94 7.41
N ALA A 89 3.01 -1.70 8.59
CA ALA A 89 3.28 -0.34 9.07
C ALA A 89 4.50 -0.29 10.00
N ASN A 90 5.38 0.69 9.77
CA ASN A 90 6.62 0.89 10.52
C ASN A 90 6.62 2.14 11.41
N GLN A 91 5.65 3.05 11.27
CA GLN A 91 5.58 4.30 12.02
C GLN A 91 4.22 4.47 12.70
N LYS A 92 4.23 4.97 13.94
CA LYS A 92 3.02 5.21 14.75
C LYS A 92 2.00 6.10 14.03
N ASP A 93 2.46 7.14 13.35
CA ASP A 93 1.59 8.07 12.63
C ASP A 93 0.84 7.44 11.45
N ARG A 94 1.32 6.30 10.97
CA ARG A 94 0.68 5.55 9.90
C ARG A 94 -0.32 4.51 10.39
N ILE A 95 -0.35 4.17 11.69
CA ILE A 95 -1.26 3.15 12.22
C ILE A 95 -2.64 3.75 12.41
N PHE A 96 -3.66 3.12 11.82
CA PHE A 96 -5.06 3.48 12.03
C PHE A 96 -5.50 3.08 13.45
N MET A 97 -6.32 3.91 14.10
CA MET A 97 -6.71 3.75 15.52
C MET A 97 -5.51 3.67 16.49
N ARG A 98 -4.44 4.40 16.19
CA ARG A 98 -3.22 4.48 16.99
C ARG A 98 -3.50 4.74 18.49
N GLU A 99 -4.54 5.51 18.80
CA GLU A 99 -4.95 5.83 20.17
C GLU A 99 -5.24 4.57 21.01
N VAL A 100 -5.56 3.44 20.38
CA VAL A 100 -5.75 2.16 21.10
C VAL A 100 -4.40 1.56 21.51
N LEU A 101 -3.37 1.68 20.64
CA LEU A 101 -1.99 1.29 20.97
C LEU A 101 -1.37 2.23 22.03
N ASP A 102 -1.61 3.54 21.91
CA ASP A 102 -1.07 4.58 22.81
C ASP A 102 -1.58 4.44 24.25
N LYS A 103 -2.68 3.70 24.48
CA LYS A 103 -3.10 3.33 25.84
C LYS A 103 -2.07 2.45 26.58
N ASN A 104 -1.13 1.82 25.85
CA ASN A 104 -0.12 0.90 26.40
C ASN A 104 -0.72 -0.23 27.25
N LEU A 105 -1.90 -0.73 26.87
CA LEU A 105 -2.60 -1.78 27.62
C LEU A 105 -2.26 -3.19 27.15
N PHE A 106 -1.81 -3.37 25.92
CA PHE A 106 -1.52 -4.70 25.38
C PHE A 106 -0.48 -5.43 26.23
N ALA A 107 -0.70 -6.74 26.42
CA ALA A 107 0.26 -7.59 27.11
C ALA A 107 1.59 -7.63 26.35
N GLU A 108 1.53 -7.63 25.03
CA GLU A 108 2.64 -7.53 24.10
C GLU A 108 2.17 -6.98 22.76
N THR A 109 3.11 -6.45 21.96
CA THR A 109 2.86 -6.01 20.60
C THR A 109 3.81 -6.74 19.62
N LEU A 110 3.29 -7.17 18.49
CA LEU A 110 4.03 -7.80 17.39
C LEU A 110 3.87 -6.94 16.14
N ARG A 111 4.96 -6.65 15.42
CA ARG A 111 4.94 -6.06 14.08
C ARG A 111 5.30 -7.12 13.05
N ILE A 112 4.50 -7.22 11.96
CA ILE A 112 4.77 -8.05 10.78
C ILE A 112 4.80 -7.10 9.59
N ASP A 113 5.97 -6.89 9.00
CA ASP A 113 6.17 -5.80 8.06
C ASP A 113 7.32 -6.08 7.07
N HIS A 114 7.24 -5.46 5.90
CA HIS A 114 8.27 -5.54 4.86
C HIS A 114 8.91 -4.17 4.54
N HIS A 115 8.46 -3.10 5.18
CA HIS A 115 9.05 -1.78 5.00
C HIS A 115 10.44 -1.66 5.64
N PRO A 116 11.29 -0.69 5.23
CA PRO A 116 12.57 -0.43 5.89
C PRO A 116 12.43 -0.29 7.40
N ASN A 117 13.43 -0.77 8.14
CA ASN A 117 13.41 -0.77 9.61
C ASN A 117 13.67 0.62 10.20
N GLU A 118 12.76 1.55 9.93
CA GLU A 118 12.73 2.91 10.45
C GLU A 118 11.52 3.08 11.38
N ASP A 119 11.41 2.24 12.41
CA ASP A 119 10.25 2.29 13.29
C ASP A 119 10.43 3.20 14.51
N ASP A 120 9.32 3.72 15.01
CA ASP A 120 9.19 4.46 16.26
C ASP A 120 8.28 3.75 17.27
N LEU A 121 8.07 2.44 17.09
CA LEU A 121 7.26 1.60 17.96
C LEU A 121 8.10 1.08 19.13
N ASP A 122 7.77 1.50 20.35
CA ASP A 122 8.46 1.07 21.56
C ASP A 122 8.04 -0.35 21.98
N LYS A 123 9.01 -1.17 22.42
CA LYS A 123 8.78 -2.49 23.03
C LYS A 123 7.95 -3.46 22.19
N VAL A 124 8.27 -3.55 20.91
CA VAL A 124 7.57 -4.39 19.96
C VAL A 124 8.43 -5.58 19.57
N SER A 125 7.88 -6.79 19.61
CA SER A 125 8.44 -7.93 18.89
C SER A 125 8.28 -7.71 17.39
N VAL A 126 9.31 -7.97 16.59
CA VAL A 126 9.31 -7.64 15.16
C VAL A 126 9.60 -8.87 14.35
N TRP A 127 8.81 -9.09 13.30
CA TRP A 127 9.17 -9.92 12.16
C TRP A 127 9.17 -9.03 10.92
N LEU A 128 10.37 -8.70 10.46
CA LEU A 128 10.65 -7.79 9.36
C LEU A 128 11.48 -8.47 8.28
N GLU A 129 11.01 -8.44 7.05
CA GLU A 129 11.75 -8.93 5.88
C GLU A 129 11.62 -7.94 4.71
N GLU A 130 12.56 -7.00 4.58
CA GLU A 130 12.56 -5.93 3.56
C GLU A 130 12.61 -6.43 2.11
N GLN A 131 12.99 -7.70 1.88
CA GLN A 131 13.00 -8.33 0.56
C GLN A 131 11.66 -8.98 0.18
N ARG A 132 10.70 -9.02 1.08
CA ARG A 132 9.34 -9.49 0.75
C ARG A 132 8.60 -8.42 -0.04
N ILE A 133 7.80 -8.87 -1.01
CA ILE A 133 7.05 -7.93 -1.83
C ILE A 133 5.87 -7.31 -1.08
N ALA A 134 5.37 -7.97 -0.02
CA ALA A 134 4.16 -7.61 0.69
C ALA A 134 4.16 -8.19 2.11
N ALA A 135 3.52 -7.51 3.08
CA ALA A 135 3.23 -8.12 4.39
C ALA A 135 2.29 -9.33 4.24
N ALA A 136 1.36 -9.30 3.29
CA ALA A 136 0.50 -10.44 2.96
C ALA A 136 1.29 -11.66 2.46
N GLU A 137 2.44 -11.47 1.78
CA GLU A 137 3.34 -12.57 1.45
C GLU A 137 3.89 -13.24 2.72
N MET A 138 4.20 -12.45 3.75
CA MET A 138 4.64 -12.98 5.05
C MET A 138 3.50 -13.73 5.75
N ILE A 139 2.26 -13.27 5.65
CA ILE A 139 1.10 -14.02 6.17
C ILE A 139 0.91 -15.33 5.41
N ALA A 140 1.11 -15.36 4.08
CA ALA A 140 1.12 -16.61 3.30
C ALA A 140 2.24 -17.57 3.74
N GLU A 141 3.44 -17.04 3.98
CA GLU A 141 4.58 -17.79 4.51
C GLU A 141 4.22 -18.45 5.85
N LEU A 142 3.65 -17.70 6.78
CA LEU A 142 3.23 -18.21 8.08
C LEU A 142 2.23 -19.36 7.94
N ALA A 143 1.22 -19.20 7.07
CA ALA A 143 0.23 -20.23 6.80
C ALA A 143 0.85 -21.48 6.19
N PHE A 144 1.82 -21.30 5.27
CA PHE A 144 2.56 -22.40 4.65
C PHE A 144 3.39 -23.18 5.67
N GLN A 145 4.17 -22.49 6.50
CA GLN A 145 5.07 -23.10 7.48
C GLN A 145 4.33 -23.81 8.62
N LYS A 146 3.16 -23.28 8.99
CA LYS A 146 2.30 -23.87 10.04
C LYS A 146 1.35 -24.95 9.51
N ASP A 147 1.37 -25.21 8.20
CA ASP A 147 0.41 -26.11 7.53
C ASP A 147 -1.05 -25.78 7.90
N TRP A 148 -1.37 -24.50 7.92
CA TRP A 148 -2.70 -24.03 8.32
C TRP A 148 -3.75 -24.31 7.24
N LYS A 149 -4.94 -24.67 7.69
CA LYS A 149 -6.12 -24.73 6.84
C LYS A 149 -6.43 -23.31 6.33
N ILE A 150 -6.62 -23.19 5.01
CA ILE A 150 -6.94 -21.94 4.35
C ILE A 150 -8.37 -22.01 3.79
N THR A 151 -9.21 -21.04 4.14
CA THR A 151 -10.53 -20.85 3.53
C THR A 151 -10.41 -19.98 2.28
N GLU A 152 -11.41 -20.04 1.38
CA GLU A 152 -11.48 -19.13 0.21
C GLU A 152 -11.34 -17.66 0.64
N LYS A 153 -12.02 -17.26 1.72
CA LYS A 153 -11.97 -15.90 2.25
C LYS A 153 -10.56 -15.49 2.66
N ALA A 154 -9.85 -16.34 3.41
CA ALA A 154 -8.47 -16.08 3.80
C ALA A 154 -7.52 -16.04 2.60
N ALA A 155 -7.65 -16.99 1.66
CA ALA A 155 -6.82 -17.02 0.45
C ALA A 155 -7.02 -15.75 -0.41
N ASN A 156 -8.25 -15.30 -0.58
CA ASN A 156 -8.56 -14.11 -1.36
C ASN A 156 -7.97 -12.84 -0.74
N TYR A 157 -8.02 -12.68 0.60
CA TYR A 157 -7.41 -11.55 1.28
C TYR A 157 -5.89 -11.53 1.12
N VAL A 158 -5.24 -12.64 1.44
CA VAL A 158 -3.77 -12.75 1.33
C VAL A 158 -3.33 -12.53 -0.12
N PHE A 159 -4.05 -13.09 -1.08
CA PHE A 159 -3.74 -12.90 -2.49
C PHE A 159 -3.97 -11.47 -2.97
N LEU A 160 -4.97 -10.77 -2.44
CA LEU A 160 -5.17 -9.34 -2.71
C LEU A 160 -3.91 -8.53 -2.38
N GLY A 161 -3.35 -8.72 -1.18
CA GLY A 161 -2.14 -8.01 -0.77
C GLY A 161 -0.96 -8.31 -1.68
N ILE A 162 -0.67 -9.58 -1.93
CA ILE A 162 0.42 -9.98 -2.83
C ILE A 162 0.26 -9.37 -4.23
N VAL A 163 -0.95 -9.41 -4.79
CA VAL A 163 -1.22 -8.91 -6.16
C VAL A 163 -1.09 -7.39 -6.25
N THR A 164 -1.56 -6.65 -5.24
CA THR A 164 -1.48 -5.19 -5.27
C THR A 164 -0.05 -4.71 -5.14
N ASP A 165 0.72 -5.22 -4.19
CA ASP A 165 2.08 -4.78 -3.92
C ASP A 165 3.11 -5.28 -4.93
N SER A 166 2.87 -6.44 -5.53
CA SER A 166 3.70 -6.93 -6.64
C SER A 166 3.39 -6.26 -7.99
N GLY A 167 2.41 -5.34 -8.04
CA GLY A 167 1.92 -4.80 -9.30
C GLY A 167 1.43 -5.91 -10.24
N ARG A 168 0.70 -6.87 -9.72
CA ARG A 168 0.28 -8.10 -10.43
C ARG A 168 1.47 -8.93 -10.90
N PHE A 169 2.45 -9.11 -10.02
CA PHE A 169 3.71 -9.85 -10.26
C PHE A 169 4.64 -9.21 -11.30
N GLN A 170 4.52 -7.90 -11.55
CA GLN A 170 5.32 -7.20 -12.56
C GLN A 170 6.51 -6.43 -11.95
N PHE A 171 6.52 -6.19 -10.64
CA PHE A 171 7.60 -5.43 -10.01
C PHE A 171 8.84 -6.30 -9.81
N SER A 172 10.02 -5.66 -9.85
CA SER A 172 11.33 -6.32 -9.80
C SER A 172 11.58 -7.13 -8.53
N ASP A 173 10.94 -6.73 -7.44
CA ASP A 173 11.11 -7.36 -6.12
C ASP A 173 10.22 -8.61 -5.96
N THR A 174 9.39 -8.92 -6.97
CA THR A 174 8.63 -10.18 -7.03
C THR A 174 9.59 -11.35 -7.17
N SER A 175 9.67 -12.19 -6.17
CA SER A 175 10.63 -13.28 -6.06
C SER A 175 10.06 -14.64 -6.52
N ALA A 176 10.93 -15.65 -6.67
CA ALA A 176 10.48 -17.03 -6.85
C ALA A 176 9.60 -17.48 -5.67
N ARG A 177 9.93 -17.05 -4.42
CA ARG A 177 9.14 -17.38 -3.24
C ARG A 177 7.74 -16.78 -3.29
N THR A 178 7.60 -15.55 -3.79
CA THR A 178 6.29 -14.92 -4.01
C THR A 178 5.40 -15.79 -4.91
N HIS A 179 5.96 -16.32 -6.01
CA HIS A 179 5.24 -17.23 -6.92
C HIS A 179 4.91 -18.58 -6.28
N GLU A 180 5.81 -19.14 -5.47
CA GLU A 180 5.56 -20.38 -4.73
C GLU A 180 4.40 -20.22 -3.75
N LEU A 181 4.36 -19.12 -2.99
CA LEU A 181 3.29 -18.82 -2.06
C LEU A 181 1.97 -18.51 -2.78
N ALA A 182 2.01 -17.81 -3.90
CA ALA A 182 0.83 -17.66 -4.76
C ALA A 182 0.33 -19.03 -5.24
N SER A 183 1.22 -19.89 -5.73
CA SER A 183 0.86 -21.28 -6.11
C SER A 183 0.26 -22.07 -4.95
N TYR A 184 0.78 -21.87 -3.73
CA TYR A 184 0.22 -22.49 -2.53
C TYR A 184 -1.22 -22.01 -2.27
N LEU A 185 -1.51 -20.71 -2.40
CA LEU A 185 -2.86 -20.18 -2.28
C LEU A 185 -3.81 -20.74 -3.36
N TYR A 186 -3.35 -20.87 -4.62
CA TYR A 186 -4.11 -21.50 -5.70
C TYR A 186 -4.50 -22.95 -5.38
N LYS A 187 -3.64 -23.71 -4.71
CA LYS A 187 -3.93 -25.07 -4.26
C LYS A 187 -4.87 -25.13 -3.05
N ASN A 188 -5.05 -24.00 -2.36
CA ASN A 188 -5.78 -23.89 -1.10
C ASN A 188 -6.95 -22.91 -1.20
N ASN A 189 -7.91 -23.20 -2.06
CA ASN A 189 -9.22 -22.54 -2.19
C ASN A 189 -9.19 -21.07 -2.66
N LEU A 190 -8.09 -20.56 -3.21
CA LEU A 190 -8.08 -19.22 -3.81
C LEU A 190 -9.10 -19.10 -4.95
N ASN A 191 -9.87 -18.03 -4.97
CA ASN A 191 -10.68 -17.61 -6.11
C ASN A 191 -10.01 -16.37 -6.76
N PRO A 192 -9.03 -16.57 -7.67
CA PRO A 192 -8.27 -15.49 -8.26
C PRO A 192 -9.11 -14.61 -9.17
N GLU A 193 -10.15 -15.18 -9.79
CA GLU A 193 -11.06 -14.42 -10.65
C GLU A 193 -11.78 -13.32 -9.85
N LYS A 194 -12.26 -13.63 -8.64
CA LYS A 194 -12.90 -12.67 -7.75
C LYS A 194 -11.99 -11.49 -7.45
N VAL A 195 -10.71 -11.74 -7.16
CA VAL A 195 -9.72 -10.69 -6.86
C VAL A 195 -9.37 -9.89 -8.12
N TYR A 196 -9.02 -10.56 -9.21
CA TYR A 196 -8.60 -9.85 -10.44
C TYR A 196 -9.73 -9.07 -11.10
N LEU A 197 -10.94 -9.64 -11.18
CA LEU A 197 -12.09 -8.92 -11.72
C LEU A 197 -12.46 -7.74 -10.81
N GLY A 198 -12.41 -7.93 -9.48
CA GLY A 198 -12.63 -6.85 -8.53
C GLY A 198 -11.66 -5.68 -8.71
N LEU A 199 -10.37 -5.98 -8.82
CA LEU A 199 -9.32 -4.98 -9.08
C LEU A 199 -9.40 -4.35 -10.50
N ALA A 200 -10.06 -5.00 -11.44
CA ALA A 200 -10.23 -4.49 -12.81
C ALA A 200 -11.53 -3.71 -13.00
N GLN A 201 -12.46 -3.80 -12.04
CA GLN A 201 -13.73 -3.07 -12.14
C GLN A 201 -13.49 -1.55 -12.17
N THR A 202 -14.17 -0.89 -13.08
CA THR A 202 -14.20 0.56 -13.17
C THR A 202 -15.62 1.02 -13.49
N SER A 203 -16.03 2.15 -12.93
CA SER A 203 -17.33 2.72 -13.21
C SER A 203 -17.32 3.52 -14.53
N LEU A 204 -18.49 3.76 -15.11
CA LEU A 204 -18.59 4.64 -16.28
C LEU A 204 -18.13 6.07 -15.94
N GLU A 205 -18.40 6.52 -14.71
CA GLU A 205 -17.94 7.79 -14.15
C GLU A 205 -16.41 7.83 -14.06
N ASP A 206 -15.77 6.74 -13.64
CA ASP A 206 -14.31 6.63 -13.62
C ASP A 206 -13.73 6.67 -15.04
N LEU A 207 -14.34 5.99 -16.01
CA LEU A 207 -13.90 6.05 -17.41
C LEU A 207 -14.01 7.47 -17.98
N LYS A 208 -15.08 8.20 -17.66
CA LYS A 208 -15.22 9.62 -18.06
C LYS A 208 -14.14 10.48 -17.43
N ALA A 209 -13.86 10.29 -16.14
CA ALA A 209 -12.81 11.02 -15.44
C ALA A 209 -11.41 10.70 -16.02
N GLN A 210 -11.14 9.42 -16.31
CA GLN A 210 -9.92 9.00 -17.00
C GLN A 210 -9.79 9.64 -18.38
N SER A 211 -10.87 9.66 -19.17
CA SER A 211 -10.89 10.32 -20.48
C SER A 211 -10.56 11.81 -20.38
N ALA A 212 -11.10 12.51 -19.39
CA ALA A 212 -10.80 13.93 -19.15
C ALA A 212 -9.32 14.14 -18.80
N LEU A 213 -8.76 13.30 -17.91
CA LEU A 213 -7.34 13.35 -17.57
C LEU A 213 -6.46 13.08 -18.80
N MET A 214 -6.77 12.04 -19.58
CA MET A 214 -6.02 11.74 -20.80
C MET A 214 -6.11 12.86 -21.84
N SER A 215 -7.24 13.56 -21.92
CA SER A 215 -7.40 14.71 -22.81
C SER A 215 -6.55 15.93 -22.37
N SER A 216 -6.10 15.97 -21.11
CA SER A 216 -5.18 16.99 -20.60
C SER A 216 -3.70 16.64 -20.80
N LEU A 217 -3.38 15.47 -21.37
CA LEU A 217 -2.00 15.01 -21.56
C LEU A 217 -1.20 16.02 -22.38
N LYS A 218 -0.09 16.43 -21.82
CA LYS A 218 0.92 17.29 -22.45
C LYS A 218 2.29 16.66 -22.34
N THR A 219 3.17 17.11 -23.22
CA THR A 219 4.59 16.71 -23.20
C THR A 219 5.46 17.95 -23.37
N ASN A 220 6.59 17.98 -22.69
CA ASN A 220 7.65 18.96 -22.91
C ASN A 220 9.00 18.27 -22.71
N GLY A 221 9.87 18.30 -23.73
CA GLY A 221 11.10 17.52 -23.74
C GLY A 221 10.81 16.02 -23.62
N GLN A 222 11.38 15.38 -22.60
CA GLN A 222 11.19 13.96 -22.28
C GLN A 222 10.33 13.73 -21.02
N VAL A 223 9.45 14.68 -20.72
CA VAL A 223 8.50 14.62 -19.60
C VAL A 223 7.09 14.62 -20.14
N ALA A 224 6.25 13.69 -19.70
CA ALA A 224 4.81 13.65 -19.95
C ALA A 224 4.07 14.10 -18.68
N TYR A 225 2.96 14.83 -18.82
CA TYR A 225 2.19 15.25 -17.66
C TYR A 225 0.72 15.46 -17.96
N ILE A 226 -0.10 15.28 -16.93
CA ILE A 226 -1.53 15.59 -16.92
C ILE A 226 -1.80 16.65 -15.85
N GLN A 227 -2.83 17.46 -16.08
CA GLN A 227 -3.26 18.45 -15.12
C GLN A 227 -4.78 18.57 -15.08
N ILE A 228 -5.32 18.80 -13.89
CA ILE A 228 -6.74 19.06 -13.69
C ILE A 228 -6.95 20.07 -12.58
N ASP A 229 -7.84 21.04 -12.82
CA ASP A 229 -8.28 21.99 -11.81
C ASP A 229 -9.39 21.41 -10.93
N TYR A 230 -9.60 22.03 -9.76
CA TYR A 230 -10.60 21.60 -8.80
C TYR A 230 -12.02 21.65 -9.36
N LYS A 231 -12.35 22.70 -10.11
CA LYS A 231 -13.68 22.87 -10.72
C LYS A 231 -14.00 21.73 -11.69
N SER A 232 -13.04 21.36 -12.53
CA SER A 232 -13.18 20.24 -13.47
C SER A 232 -13.30 18.91 -12.74
N THR A 233 -12.54 18.71 -11.66
CA THR A 233 -12.63 17.54 -10.79
C THR A 233 -14.05 17.37 -10.23
N ILE A 234 -14.61 18.43 -9.64
CA ILE A 234 -15.96 18.40 -9.06
C ILE A 234 -17.04 18.20 -10.15
N ALA A 235 -16.86 18.81 -11.32
CA ALA A 235 -17.79 18.65 -12.44
C ALA A 235 -17.86 17.19 -12.96
N LEU A 236 -16.81 16.40 -12.74
CA LEU A 236 -16.76 14.95 -13.03
C LEU A 236 -17.32 14.09 -11.88
N GLY A 237 -17.82 14.70 -10.80
CA GLY A 237 -18.31 13.98 -9.62
C GLY A 237 -17.21 13.29 -8.81
N LYS A 238 -15.97 13.77 -8.91
CA LYS A 238 -14.78 13.19 -8.26
C LYS A 238 -14.22 14.10 -7.17
N GLN A 239 -13.42 13.51 -6.28
CA GLN A 239 -12.59 14.22 -5.34
C GLN A 239 -11.15 14.36 -5.88
N PRO A 240 -10.37 15.35 -5.44
CA PRO A 240 -8.98 15.52 -5.89
C PRO A 240 -8.12 14.24 -5.77
N ASN A 241 -8.28 13.46 -4.70
CA ASN A 241 -7.56 12.19 -4.53
C ASN A 241 -7.91 11.15 -5.60
N ASP A 242 -9.13 11.15 -6.12
CA ASP A 242 -9.56 10.22 -7.16
C ASP A 242 -8.89 10.52 -8.52
N MET A 243 -8.44 11.77 -8.68
CA MET A 243 -7.81 12.27 -9.91
C MET A 243 -6.28 12.21 -9.87
N ALA A 244 -5.67 11.93 -8.73
CA ALA A 244 -4.23 11.77 -8.55
C ALA A 244 -3.76 10.40 -9.11
N ARG A 245 -3.71 10.28 -10.43
CA ARG A 245 -3.44 9.01 -11.14
C ARG A 245 -2.27 9.11 -12.13
N PRO A 246 -1.04 9.44 -11.68
CA PRO A 246 0.09 9.63 -12.59
C PRO A 246 0.38 8.37 -13.41
N ASN A 247 0.16 7.18 -12.86
CA ASN A 247 0.44 5.92 -13.56
C ASN A 247 -0.45 5.65 -14.79
N MET A 248 -1.52 6.44 -15.01
CA MET A 248 -2.29 6.36 -16.25
C MET A 248 -1.47 6.72 -17.49
N ILE A 249 -0.45 7.57 -17.34
CA ILE A 249 0.44 8.01 -18.40
C ILE A 249 1.87 7.49 -18.19
N GLY A 250 2.00 6.41 -17.43
CA GLY A 250 3.29 5.80 -17.14
C GLY A 250 3.88 5.03 -18.31
N ASN A 251 5.21 4.93 -18.32
CA ASN A 251 5.97 4.11 -19.26
C ASN A 251 5.74 4.42 -20.75
N ILE A 252 5.43 5.66 -21.09
CA ILE A 252 5.35 6.11 -22.47
C ILE A 252 6.77 6.10 -23.06
N LYS A 253 6.95 5.44 -24.21
CA LYS A 253 8.26 5.36 -24.88
C LYS A 253 8.82 6.75 -25.17
N GLY A 254 10.03 7.02 -24.67
CA GLY A 254 10.72 8.31 -24.83
C GLY A 254 10.42 9.34 -23.73
N TYR A 255 9.55 9.01 -22.77
CA TYR A 255 9.18 9.87 -21.65
C TYR A 255 9.45 9.17 -20.32
N PRO A 256 10.70 9.17 -19.81
CA PRO A 256 11.08 8.43 -18.60
C PRO A 256 10.55 9.08 -17.31
N ILE A 257 10.04 10.30 -17.34
CA ILE A 257 9.36 10.96 -16.23
C ILE A 257 7.92 11.29 -16.63
N TRP A 258 6.98 11.05 -15.70
CA TRP A 258 5.59 11.47 -15.86
C TRP A 258 5.04 12.05 -14.57
N LEU A 259 4.20 13.08 -14.72
CA LEU A 259 3.69 13.89 -13.62
C LEU A 259 2.17 14.01 -13.66
N SER A 260 1.58 14.23 -12.50
CA SER A 260 0.19 14.60 -12.34
C SER A 260 0.09 15.84 -11.48
N PHE A 261 -0.62 16.86 -11.96
CA PHE A 261 -0.90 18.13 -11.26
C PHE A 261 -2.39 18.20 -10.97
N ASN A 262 -2.77 18.08 -9.70
CA ASN A 262 -4.17 18.05 -9.28
C ASN A 262 -4.45 19.16 -8.28
N GLU A 263 -5.35 20.07 -8.61
CA GLU A 263 -5.76 21.12 -7.71
C GLU A 263 -6.65 20.58 -6.59
N GLU A 264 -6.27 20.88 -5.36
CA GLU A 264 -7.00 20.54 -4.14
C GLU A 264 -8.08 21.59 -3.84
N GLN A 265 -9.01 21.26 -2.98
CA GLN A 265 -10.04 22.20 -2.49
C GLN A 265 -9.45 23.49 -1.88
N SER A 266 -8.26 23.40 -1.34
CA SER A 266 -7.52 24.56 -0.77
C SER A 266 -6.99 25.54 -1.81
N GLY A 267 -7.09 25.22 -3.12
CA GLY A 267 -6.47 25.97 -4.21
C GLY A 267 -4.97 25.65 -4.40
N LYS A 268 -4.37 24.82 -3.55
CA LYS A 268 -3.02 24.30 -3.76
C LYS A 268 -3.04 23.16 -4.76
N ILE A 269 -1.95 22.97 -5.47
CA ILE A 269 -1.81 21.93 -6.47
C ILE A 269 -0.88 20.85 -5.95
N ARG A 270 -1.40 19.63 -5.84
CA ARG A 270 -0.61 18.43 -5.56
C ARG A 270 0.12 18.02 -6.83
N VAL A 271 1.41 17.83 -6.71
CA VAL A 271 2.26 17.31 -7.78
C VAL A 271 2.74 15.93 -7.40
N GLU A 272 2.47 14.96 -8.24
CA GLU A 272 3.01 13.60 -8.09
C GLU A 272 3.98 13.31 -9.21
N PHE A 273 5.16 12.85 -8.85
CA PHE A 273 6.27 12.52 -9.74
C PHE A 273 6.42 11.01 -9.80
N ARG A 274 6.58 10.48 -10.99
CA ARG A 274 6.92 9.08 -11.25
C ARG A 274 7.98 8.99 -12.33
N SER A 275 8.82 7.95 -12.28
CA SER A 275 9.84 7.71 -13.29
C SER A 275 10.15 6.22 -13.43
N ASN A 276 10.74 5.86 -14.57
CA ASN A 276 11.32 4.53 -14.82
C ASN A 276 12.85 4.58 -15.04
N GLY A 277 13.53 5.53 -14.37
CA GLY A 277 14.99 5.68 -14.44
C GLY A 277 15.52 6.88 -13.65
N PRO A 278 15.14 8.13 -14.04
CA PRO A 278 15.59 9.34 -13.35
C PRO A 278 15.16 9.42 -11.88
N ILE A 279 15.94 10.11 -11.03
CA ILE A 279 15.66 10.28 -9.59
C ILE A 279 14.76 11.51 -9.37
N VAL A 280 13.45 11.34 -9.48
CA VAL A 280 12.49 12.45 -9.32
C VAL A 280 12.41 13.03 -7.92
N ARG A 281 12.90 12.32 -6.90
CA ARG A 281 13.02 12.82 -5.53
C ARG A 281 13.80 14.12 -5.45
N ASN A 282 14.87 14.26 -6.25
CA ASN A 282 15.69 15.47 -6.28
C ASN A 282 14.84 16.71 -6.65
N VAL A 283 13.97 16.56 -7.65
CA VAL A 283 13.07 17.63 -8.06
C VAL A 283 12.02 17.90 -6.98
N ALA A 284 11.41 16.86 -6.42
CA ALA A 284 10.41 17.02 -5.36
C ALA A 284 10.99 17.78 -4.15
N LEU A 285 12.20 17.46 -3.71
CA LEU A 285 12.89 18.16 -2.61
C LEU A 285 13.14 19.65 -2.93
N LYS A 286 13.54 19.96 -4.16
CA LYS A 286 13.73 21.38 -4.62
C LYS A 286 12.44 22.20 -4.47
N TRP A 287 11.28 21.55 -4.61
CA TRP A 287 9.94 22.16 -4.49
C TRP A 287 9.28 21.95 -3.12
N GLY A 288 10.09 21.64 -2.09
CA GLY A 288 9.62 21.53 -0.70
C GLY A 288 8.81 20.26 -0.41
N GLY A 289 8.97 19.25 -1.24
CA GLY A 289 8.33 17.94 -1.10
C GLY A 289 9.31 16.84 -0.70
N GLY A 290 9.02 15.59 -1.08
CA GLY A 290 9.84 14.42 -0.77
C GLY A 290 9.24 13.14 -1.33
N GLY A 291 9.77 12.00 -0.88
CA GLY A 291 9.33 10.67 -1.28
C GLY A 291 10.51 9.77 -1.65
N HIS A 292 10.23 8.78 -2.49
CA HIS A 292 11.23 7.82 -2.99
C HIS A 292 11.86 8.29 -4.31
N ASP A 293 12.97 7.69 -4.69
CA ASP A 293 13.73 8.07 -5.89
C ASP A 293 12.86 8.11 -7.16
N ARG A 294 11.91 7.16 -7.31
CA ARG A 294 11.05 7.02 -8.49
C ARG A 294 9.58 7.38 -8.26
N ALA A 295 9.20 7.71 -7.03
CA ALA A 295 7.84 8.08 -6.63
C ALA A 295 7.89 9.13 -5.53
N SER A 296 7.64 10.39 -5.89
CA SER A 296 7.74 11.55 -5.00
C SER A 296 6.56 12.48 -5.20
N GLY A 297 6.41 13.44 -4.31
CA GLY A 297 5.36 14.46 -4.40
C GLY A 297 5.76 15.78 -3.76
N CYS A 298 5.11 16.86 -4.18
CA CYS A 298 5.18 18.18 -3.53
C CYS A 298 3.84 18.90 -3.65
N MET A 299 3.76 20.08 -3.04
CA MET A 299 2.61 21.01 -3.16
C MET A 299 3.09 22.32 -3.72
N ILE A 300 2.41 22.85 -4.74
CA ILE A 300 2.66 24.18 -5.30
C ILE A 300 1.43 25.08 -5.19
N SER A 301 1.61 26.38 -5.37
CA SER A 301 0.54 27.35 -5.16
C SER A 301 -0.25 27.70 -6.42
N THR A 302 0.32 27.51 -7.60
CA THR A 302 -0.28 27.91 -8.87
C THR A 302 0.19 27.02 -10.02
N PHE A 303 -0.64 26.88 -11.06
CA PHE A 303 -0.27 26.20 -12.30
C PHE A 303 0.82 26.93 -13.09
N ASP A 304 1.15 28.18 -12.78
CA ASP A 304 2.25 28.92 -13.42
C ASP A 304 3.63 28.29 -13.13
N ASP A 305 3.71 27.44 -12.10
CA ASP A 305 4.93 26.71 -11.73
C ASP A 305 5.11 25.39 -12.48
N VAL A 306 4.09 24.92 -13.21
CA VAL A 306 4.13 23.64 -13.95
C VAL A 306 5.32 23.57 -14.90
N GLU A 307 5.48 24.58 -15.75
CA GLU A 307 6.57 24.58 -16.75
C GLU A 307 7.95 24.61 -16.11
N LYS A 308 8.11 25.23 -14.94
CA LYS A 308 9.36 25.24 -14.19
C LYS A 308 9.70 23.86 -13.62
N ILE A 309 8.70 23.18 -13.06
CA ILE A 309 8.85 21.78 -12.56
C ILE A 309 9.21 20.85 -13.72
N VAL A 310 8.54 20.98 -14.86
CA VAL A 310 8.78 20.17 -16.04
C VAL A 310 10.20 20.42 -16.59
N ALA A 311 10.69 21.68 -16.55
CA ALA A 311 12.07 22.00 -16.91
C ALA A 311 13.07 21.33 -15.95
N ASP A 312 12.86 21.40 -14.63
CA ASP A 312 13.68 20.72 -13.64
C ASP A 312 13.71 19.19 -13.85
N CYS A 313 12.55 18.61 -14.19
CA CYS A 313 12.48 17.19 -14.54
C CYS A 313 13.29 16.85 -15.81
N ASN A 314 13.28 17.70 -16.83
CA ASN A 314 14.09 17.49 -18.02
C ASN A 314 15.61 17.57 -17.71
N GLU A 315 16.03 18.44 -16.79
CA GLU A 315 17.43 18.47 -16.31
C GLU A 315 17.80 17.16 -15.64
N GLU A 316 16.88 16.57 -14.84
CA GLU A 316 17.10 15.27 -14.20
C GLU A 316 17.19 14.12 -15.21
N VAL A 317 16.39 14.16 -16.30
CA VAL A 317 16.54 13.20 -17.40
C VAL A 317 17.91 13.30 -18.06
N ILE A 318 18.40 14.52 -18.32
CA ILE A 318 19.72 14.73 -18.91
C ILE A 318 20.84 14.19 -18.00
N ARG A 319 20.72 14.40 -16.68
CA ARG A 319 21.67 13.87 -15.69
C ARG A 319 21.69 12.35 -15.72
N TRP A 320 20.54 11.71 -15.62
CA TRP A 320 20.39 10.27 -15.67
C TRP A 320 20.96 9.66 -16.97
N GLN A 321 20.71 10.29 -18.12
CA GLN A 321 21.24 9.83 -19.40
C GLN A 321 22.77 9.93 -19.52
N LYS A 322 23.41 10.82 -18.79
CA LYS A 322 24.89 10.90 -18.69
C LYS A 322 25.44 9.76 -17.86
N GLU A 323 24.83 9.51 -16.70
CA GLU A 323 25.23 8.43 -15.77
C GLU A 323 25.14 7.02 -16.40
N ILE A 324 24.19 6.79 -17.31
CA ILE A 324 24.07 5.50 -18.01
C ILE A 324 25.13 5.32 -19.11
N LYS A 325 25.71 6.40 -19.60
CA LYS A 325 26.71 6.36 -20.69
C LYS A 325 28.17 6.26 -20.18
N GLU A 326 28.36 6.50 -18.90
CA GLU A 326 29.62 6.29 -18.17
C GLU A 326 29.68 4.86 -17.59
#